data_3621e65e5b11cb6269f1749302d96cd0
#
_entry.id   3621e65e5b11cb6269f1749302d96cd0
#
_cell.length_a   1.000
_cell.length_b   1.000
_cell.length_c   1.000
_cell.angle_alpha   90.00
_cell.angle_beta   90.00
_cell.angle_gamma   90.00
#
_symmetry.space_group_name_H-M   'P 1'
#
loop_
_entity.id
_entity.type
_entity.pdbx_description
1 polymer ?
#
loop_
_entity_poly.entity_id
_entity_poly.type
_entity_poly.pdbx_seq_one_letter_code
_entity_poly.pdbx_strand_id
1 'polypeptide(L)'
;RNEVALAEAQFRGTQIATARARAAVYRAQQAVAAARGTEMQIAAEARLAATQERLNRNIAARTAAQNALNSTTAVGSRLMSGALGLVGGVPGLVMLGAAAWYTLYQNQEQARESARQYALTIDEIAHKTPSMSLPEASDNEGRTRAALTEQNRLIDEQASRVKSLQEKIAGYQYVLANPGWTTGDGFMINHLTSVKTVTEGLAQATEQLAVEQSRLAQMQEKAQSIQDVLAGLEDRRVALIRQQAAEQNKVYQS
;
A
#
# COMPACT_ATOMS: atom_id res chain seq x y z
N ARG A 1 19.09 14.42 29.51
CA ARG A 1 18.90 13.00 29.93
C ARG A 1 17.45 12.68 30.30
N ASN A 2 16.76 13.59 31.00
CA ASN A 2 15.36 13.34 31.41
C ASN A 2 14.37 13.31 30.24
N GLU A 3 14.58 14.10 29.19
CA GLU A 3 13.70 14.15 28.02
C GLU A 3 13.76 12.85 27.19
N VAL A 4 14.98 12.28 27.05
CA VAL A 4 15.14 10.99 26.35
C VAL A 4 14.48 9.87 27.15
N ALA A 5 14.66 9.82 28.47
CA ALA A 5 14.02 8.81 29.32
C ALA A 5 12.48 8.91 29.29
N LEU A 6 11.94 10.14 29.24
CA LEU A 6 10.50 10.37 29.11
C LEU A 6 9.98 9.89 27.74
N ALA A 7 10.69 10.22 26.66
CA ALA A 7 10.34 9.79 25.31
C ALA A 7 10.39 8.26 25.16
N GLU A 8 11.40 7.61 25.77
CA GLU A 8 11.48 6.14 25.80
C GLU A 8 10.33 5.51 26.59
N ALA A 9 9.96 6.07 27.73
CA ALA A 9 8.84 5.59 28.53
C ALA A 9 7.50 5.72 27.77
N GLN A 10 7.28 6.84 27.09
CA GLN A 10 6.13 7.06 26.23
C GLN A 10 6.09 6.06 25.07
N PHE A 11 7.22 5.85 24.41
CA PHE A 11 7.31 4.89 23.32
C PHE A 11 7.01 3.45 23.77
N ARG A 12 7.56 3.00 24.91
CA ARG A 12 7.24 1.69 25.50
C ARG A 12 5.75 1.57 25.83
N GLY A 13 5.14 2.62 26.36
CA GLY A 13 3.70 2.67 26.62
C GLY A 13 2.87 2.45 25.35
N THR A 14 3.25 3.09 24.26
CA THR A 14 2.56 2.92 22.96
C THR A 14 2.78 1.53 22.35
N GLN A 15 3.92 0.88 22.58
CA GLN A 15 4.15 -0.50 22.16
C GLN A 15 3.19 -1.47 22.86
N ILE A 16 3.06 -1.35 24.19
CA ILE A 16 2.14 -2.19 24.99
C ILE A 16 0.69 -1.95 24.55
N ALA A 17 0.29 -0.69 24.38
CA ALA A 17 -1.06 -0.34 23.92
C ALA A 17 -1.36 -0.92 22.52
N THR A 18 -0.41 -0.87 21.61
CA THR A 18 -0.53 -1.43 20.27
C THR A 18 -0.65 -2.95 20.30
N ALA A 19 0.13 -3.63 21.13
CA ALA A 19 0.07 -5.09 21.29
C ALA A 19 -1.30 -5.54 21.84
N ARG A 20 -1.82 -4.83 22.85
CA ARG A 20 -3.16 -5.08 23.41
C ARG A 20 -4.27 -4.84 22.38
N ALA A 21 -4.16 -3.78 21.59
CA ALA A 21 -5.13 -3.47 20.54
C ALA A 21 -5.12 -4.52 19.42
N ARG A 22 -3.97 -5.03 19.02
CA ARG A 22 -3.86 -6.16 18.06
C ARG A 22 -4.54 -7.42 18.59
N ALA A 23 -4.32 -7.77 19.83
CA ALA A 23 -4.99 -8.91 20.47
C ALA A 23 -6.52 -8.71 20.54
N ALA A 24 -7.00 -7.48 20.72
CA ALA A 24 -8.42 -7.16 20.71
C ALA A 24 -9.03 -7.32 19.30
N VAL A 25 -8.33 -6.88 18.25
CA VAL A 25 -8.75 -7.08 16.85
C VAL A 25 -8.84 -8.56 16.53
N TYR A 26 -7.83 -9.35 16.90
CA TYR A 26 -7.85 -10.79 16.68
C TYR A 26 -9.07 -11.46 17.33
N ARG A 27 -9.35 -11.15 18.59
CA ARG A 27 -10.55 -11.66 19.29
C ARG A 27 -11.85 -11.22 18.64
N ALA A 28 -11.93 -9.98 18.16
CA ALA A 28 -13.10 -9.49 17.45
C ALA A 28 -13.29 -10.19 16.09
N GLN A 29 -12.22 -10.51 15.37
CA GLN A 29 -12.28 -11.34 14.15
C GLN A 29 -12.81 -12.74 14.42
N GLN A 30 -12.35 -13.37 15.51
CA GLN A 30 -12.89 -14.69 15.93
C GLN A 30 -14.38 -14.60 16.27
N ALA A 31 -14.82 -13.52 16.92
CA ALA A 31 -16.23 -13.31 17.24
C ALA A 31 -17.08 -13.12 15.98
N VAL A 32 -16.60 -12.42 14.97
CA VAL A 32 -17.29 -12.29 13.66
C VAL A 32 -17.38 -13.65 12.98
N ALA A 33 -16.29 -14.43 12.97
CA ALA A 33 -16.31 -15.76 12.38
C ALA A 33 -17.31 -16.70 13.07
N ALA A 34 -17.40 -16.65 14.40
CA ALA A 34 -18.35 -17.43 15.17
C ALA A 34 -19.83 -16.97 15.00
N ALA A 35 -20.04 -15.67 14.75
CA ALA A 35 -21.38 -15.08 14.57
C ALA A 35 -21.92 -15.19 13.14
N ARG A 36 -21.16 -15.72 12.18
CA ARG A 36 -21.57 -15.84 10.78
C ARG A 36 -22.90 -16.58 10.64
N GLY A 37 -23.82 -15.96 9.90
CA GLY A 37 -25.16 -16.53 9.66
C GLY A 37 -26.12 -16.37 10.84
N THR A 38 -25.77 -15.63 11.87
CA THR A 38 -26.64 -15.33 13.02
C THR A 38 -27.01 -13.85 13.05
N GLU A 39 -28.09 -13.51 13.78
CA GLU A 39 -28.48 -12.11 13.99
C GLU A 39 -27.42 -11.28 14.72
N MET A 40 -26.47 -11.95 15.39
CA MET A 40 -25.37 -11.29 16.10
C MET A 40 -24.22 -10.87 15.20
N GLN A 41 -24.24 -11.22 13.93
CA GLN A 41 -23.14 -10.90 12.99
C GLN A 41 -22.93 -9.38 12.87
N ILE A 42 -23.99 -8.61 12.69
CA ILE A 42 -23.94 -7.14 12.56
C ILE A 42 -23.27 -6.50 13.79
N ALA A 43 -23.64 -6.96 14.99
CA ALA A 43 -23.05 -6.45 16.23
C ALA A 43 -21.57 -6.85 16.37
N ALA A 44 -21.18 -8.04 15.91
CA ALA A 44 -19.80 -8.51 15.92
C ALA A 44 -18.95 -7.72 14.92
N GLU A 45 -19.45 -7.43 13.74
CA GLU A 45 -18.79 -6.61 12.72
C GLU A 45 -18.59 -5.16 13.19
N ALA A 46 -19.59 -4.57 13.84
CA ALA A 46 -19.48 -3.24 14.44
C ALA A 46 -18.39 -3.19 15.53
N ARG A 47 -18.29 -4.23 16.36
CA ARG A 47 -17.22 -4.35 17.37
C ARG A 47 -15.84 -4.52 16.72
N LEU A 48 -15.75 -5.27 15.64
CA LEU A 48 -14.51 -5.42 14.89
C LEU A 48 -14.07 -4.07 14.31
N ALA A 49 -14.97 -3.32 13.69
CA ALA A 49 -14.69 -1.97 13.18
C ALA A 49 -14.17 -1.03 14.28
N ALA A 50 -14.82 -1.00 15.44
CA ALA A 50 -14.40 -0.17 16.58
C ALA A 50 -13.02 -0.58 17.12
N THR A 51 -12.70 -1.88 17.19
CA THR A 51 -11.38 -2.35 17.63
C THR A 51 -10.28 -2.05 16.62
N GLN A 52 -10.58 -2.12 15.33
CA GLN A 52 -9.66 -1.72 14.26
C GLN A 52 -9.35 -0.22 14.33
N GLU A 53 -10.36 0.62 14.50
CA GLU A 53 -10.17 2.06 14.67
C GLU A 53 -9.29 2.38 15.88
N ARG A 54 -9.50 1.68 17.01
CA ARG A 54 -8.65 1.83 18.20
C ARG A 54 -7.21 1.40 17.94
N LEU A 55 -6.99 0.31 17.20
CA LEU A 55 -5.67 -0.13 16.79
C LEU A 55 -4.98 0.95 15.94
N ASN A 56 -5.69 1.53 14.97
CA ASN A 56 -5.16 2.57 14.10
C ASN A 56 -4.73 3.80 14.89
N ARG A 57 -5.54 4.25 15.84
CA ARG A 57 -5.18 5.35 16.75
C ARG A 57 -3.92 5.04 17.57
N ASN A 58 -3.78 3.82 18.09
CA ASN A 58 -2.60 3.42 18.84
C ASN A 58 -1.34 3.34 17.97
N ILE A 59 -1.48 2.94 16.71
CA ILE A 59 -0.37 2.92 15.75
C ILE A 59 0.08 4.35 15.42
N ALA A 60 -0.87 5.26 15.20
CA ALA A 60 -0.55 6.67 14.97
C ALA A 60 0.17 7.29 16.18
N ALA A 61 -0.31 7.02 17.41
CA ALA A 61 0.34 7.45 18.63
C ALA A 61 1.75 6.87 18.79
N ARG A 62 1.95 5.61 18.42
CA ARG A 62 3.27 4.96 18.43
C ARG A 62 4.23 5.62 17.44
N THR A 63 3.76 5.91 16.22
CA THR A 63 4.56 6.60 15.21
C THR A 63 4.97 8.00 15.68
N ALA A 64 4.05 8.76 16.28
CA ALA A 64 4.34 10.06 16.85
C ALA A 64 5.37 9.97 18.00
N ALA A 65 5.24 8.98 18.91
CA ALA A 65 6.19 8.75 20.00
C ALA A 65 7.57 8.33 19.47
N GLN A 66 7.64 7.53 18.41
CA GLN A 66 8.90 7.15 17.77
C GLN A 66 9.59 8.36 17.14
N ASN A 67 8.83 9.22 16.47
CA ASN A 67 9.35 10.45 15.89
C ASN A 67 9.87 11.42 16.96
N ALA A 68 9.16 11.55 18.09
CA ALA A 68 9.61 12.33 19.23
C ALA A 68 10.90 11.76 19.83
N LEU A 69 11.00 10.45 19.99
CA LEU A 69 12.22 9.78 20.46
C LEU A 69 13.40 10.00 19.50
N ASN A 70 13.17 9.87 18.21
CA ASN A 70 14.21 10.08 17.19
C ASN A 70 14.68 11.54 17.17
N SER A 71 13.78 12.51 17.35
CA SER A 71 14.14 13.93 17.40
C SER A 71 14.94 14.28 18.66
N THR A 72 14.57 13.76 19.82
CA THR A 72 15.31 13.99 21.08
C THR A 72 16.68 13.31 21.07
N THR A 73 16.82 12.12 20.48
CA THR A 73 18.12 11.45 20.30
C THR A 73 18.98 12.16 19.25
N ALA A 74 18.40 12.68 18.18
CA ALA A 74 19.13 13.44 17.16
C ALA A 74 19.68 14.78 17.68
N VAL A 75 18.96 15.46 18.56
CA VAL A 75 19.44 16.67 19.25
C VAL A 75 20.59 16.34 20.20
N GLY A 76 20.49 15.23 20.95
CA GLY A 76 21.56 14.76 21.82
C GLY A 76 22.83 14.35 21.08
N SER A 77 22.70 13.72 19.91
CA SER A 77 23.85 13.32 19.09
C SER A 77 24.51 14.50 18.34
N ARG A 78 23.74 15.54 18.01
CA ARG A 78 24.30 16.78 17.39
C ARG A 78 25.21 17.55 18.35
N LEU A 79 24.98 17.45 19.65
CA LEU A 79 25.85 18.05 20.68
C LEU A 79 27.14 17.24 20.92
N MET A 80 27.16 15.95 20.58
CA MET A 80 28.32 15.08 20.79
C MET A 80 29.16 14.84 19.53
N SER A 81 28.66 15.09 18.33
CA SER A 81 29.36 14.80 17.08
C SER A 81 29.52 16.03 16.19
N GLY A 82 30.17 17.05 16.72
CA GLY A 82 30.44 18.31 16.02
C GLY A 82 31.36 18.23 14.80
N ALA A 83 31.69 17.04 14.27
CA ALA A 83 32.52 16.92 13.07
C ALA A 83 32.21 15.73 12.17
N LEU A 84 31.46 14.73 12.59
CA LEU A 84 31.18 13.52 11.79
C LEU A 84 29.69 13.28 11.48
N GLY A 85 28.80 14.13 11.98
CA GLY A 85 27.35 13.94 11.91
C GLY A 85 26.67 14.31 10.59
N LEU A 86 27.38 14.92 9.64
CA LEU A 86 26.76 15.46 8.43
C LEU A 86 26.63 14.47 7.26
N VAL A 87 27.29 13.33 7.32
CA VAL A 87 27.19 12.32 6.24
C VAL A 87 26.08 11.29 6.47
N GLY A 88 25.64 11.12 7.73
CA GLY A 88 24.61 10.12 8.08
C GLY A 88 23.23 10.68 8.46
N GLY A 89 23.12 11.99 8.74
CA GLY A 89 21.94 12.53 9.44
C GLY A 89 20.70 12.74 8.59
N VAL A 90 20.85 13.15 7.35
CA VAL A 90 19.69 13.47 6.49
C VAL A 90 19.31 12.33 5.56
N PRO A 91 20.23 11.63 4.88
CA PRO A 91 19.85 10.46 4.07
C PRO A 91 19.29 9.30 4.89
N GLY A 92 19.77 9.09 6.12
CA GLY A 92 19.31 8.01 6.98
C GLY A 92 17.90 8.20 7.54
N LEU A 93 17.55 9.43 7.93
CA LEU A 93 16.17 9.74 8.40
C LEU A 93 15.14 9.69 7.27
N VAL A 94 15.55 10.06 6.09
CA VAL A 94 14.73 9.99 4.89
C VAL A 94 14.51 8.56 4.43
N MET A 95 15.54 7.70 4.51
CA MET A 95 15.40 6.26 4.26
C MET A 95 14.51 5.57 5.31
N LEU A 96 14.55 6.01 6.57
CA LEU A 96 13.66 5.49 7.61
C LEU A 96 12.18 5.86 7.34
N GLY A 97 11.91 7.03 6.79
CA GLY A 97 10.57 7.43 6.34
C GLY A 97 10.04 6.54 5.22
N ALA A 98 10.84 6.32 4.19
CA ALA A 98 10.47 5.46 3.06
C ALA A 98 10.31 3.98 3.48
N ALA A 99 11.23 3.47 4.31
CA ALA A 99 11.14 2.12 4.85
C ALA A 99 9.95 1.94 5.81
N ALA A 100 9.63 2.96 6.63
CA ALA A 100 8.47 2.94 7.51
C ALA A 100 7.16 2.91 6.71
N TRP A 101 7.06 3.68 5.62
CA TRP A 101 5.91 3.62 4.72
C TRP A 101 5.76 2.27 4.05
N TYR A 102 6.85 1.68 3.59
CA TYR A 102 6.86 0.35 2.98
C TYR A 102 6.44 -0.75 3.95
N THR A 103 6.91 -0.68 5.20
CA THR A 103 6.56 -1.65 6.25
C THR A 103 5.10 -1.50 6.71
N LEU A 104 4.60 -0.26 6.80
CA LEU A 104 3.19 0.02 7.09
C LEU A 104 2.28 -0.48 5.97
N TYR A 105 2.73 -0.33 4.73
CA TYR A 105 2.00 -0.78 3.55
C TYR A 105 1.78 -2.29 3.53
N GLN A 106 2.78 -3.09 3.90
CA GLN A 106 2.68 -4.55 3.85
C GLN A 106 1.67 -5.15 4.83
N ASN A 107 1.31 -4.44 5.90
CA ASN A 107 0.58 -5.00 7.02
C ASN A 107 -0.83 -4.43 7.26
N GLN A 108 -1.33 -3.45 6.47
CA GLN A 108 -2.58 -2.77 6.80
C GLN A 108 -3.38 -2.34 5.56
N GLU A 109 -4.66 -2.69 5.56
CA GLU A 109 -5.63 -2.27 4.55
C GLU A 109 -5.76 -0.73 4.45
N GLN A 110 -5.60 -0.04 5.56
CA GLN A 110 -5.62 1.42 5.62
C GLN A 110 -4.40 2.04 4.92
N ALA A 111 -3.23 1.42 5.02
CA ALA A 111 -2.05 1.88 4.28
C ALA A 111 -2.22 1.66 2.76
N ARG A 112 -2.90 0.59 2.37
CA ARG A 112 -3.27 0.34 0.97
C ARG A 112 -4.24 1.39 0.45
N GLU A 113 -5.25 1.74 1.24
CA GLU A 113 -6.19 2.81 0.90
C GLU A 113 -5.47 4.16 0.78
N SER A 114 -4.59 4.49 1.71
CA SER A 114 -3.76 5.69 1.63
C SER A 114 -2.88 5.71 0.38
N ALA A 115 -2.32 4.56 -0.01
CA ALA A 115 -1.54 4.43 -1.24
C ALA A 115 -2.40 4.64 -2.50
N ARG A 116 -3.65 4.13 -2.51
CA ARG A 116 -4.59 4.37 -3.61
C ARG A 116 -4.97 5.85 -3.72
N GLN A 117 -5.28 6.50 -2.59
CA GLN A 117 -5.60 7.93 -2.56
C GLN A 117 -4.42 8.78 -3.03
N TYR A 118 -3.21 8.44 -2.61
CA TYR A 118 -2.01 9.11 -3.09
C TYR A 118 -1.81 8.94 -4.61
N ALA A 119 -2.09 7.77 -5.16
CA ALA A 119 -2.00 7.51 -6.59
C ALA A 119 -2.95 8.41 -7.41
N LEU A 120 -4.08 8.85 -6.85
CA LEU A 120 -4.98 9.80 -7.51
C LEU A 120 -4.38 11.21 -7.64
N THR A 121 -3.41 11.56 -6.80
CA THR A 121 -2.74 12.86 -6.81
C THR A 121 -1.41 12.85 -7.56
N ILE A 122 -1.10 11.76 -8.27
CA ILE A 122 0.24 11.56 -8.86
C ILE A 122 0.64 12.66 -9.85
N ASP A 123 -0.30 13.19 -10.61
CA ASP A 123 -0.04 14.27 -11.56
C ASP A 123 0.31 15.58 -10.87
N GLU A 124 -0.34 15.88 -9.73
CA GLU A 124 -0.01 17.03 -8.89
C GLU A 124 1.41 16.89 -8.29
N ILE A 125 1.76 15.69 -7.85
CA ILE A 125 3.10 15.39 -7.34
C ILE A 125 4.15 15.61 -8.44
N ALA A 126 3.88 15.17 -9.66
CA ALA A 126 4.77 15.40 -10.80
C ALA A 126 5.02 16.90 -11.03
N HIS A 127 3.99 17.72 -10.96
CA HIS A 127 4.10 19.17 -11.12
C HIS A 127 4.86 19.86 -9.99
N LYS A 128 4.72 19.38 -8.76
CA LYS A 128 5.38 19.94 -7.57
C LYS A 128 6.82 19.48 -7.40
N THR A 129 7.21 18.36 -8.01
CA THR A 129 8.54 17.76 -7.85
C THR A 129 9.70 18.73 -8.03
N PRO A 130 9.76 19.60 -9.07
CA PRO A 130 10.87 20.53 -9.27
C PRO A 130 11.05 21.56 -8.16
N SER A 131 10.01 21.86 -7.39
CA SER A 131 10.02 22.84 -6.30
C SER A 131 10.12 22.21 -4.91
N MET A 132 10.15 20.88 -4.80
CA MET A 132 10.21 20.18 -3.52
C MET A 132 11.55 20.38 -2.82
N SER A 133 11.50 20.52 -1.49
CA SER A 133 12.66 20.40 -0.61
C SER A 133 13.11 18.95 -0.50
N LEU A 134 14.30 18.70 0.06
CA LEU A 134 14.81 17.33 0.24
C LEU A 134 13.90 16.47 1.14
N PRO A 135 13.39 16.93 2.29
CA PRO A 135 12.45 16.17 3.10
C PRO A 135 11.15 15.84 2.36
N GLU A 136 10.60 16.80 1.61
CA GLU A 136 9.38 16.63 0.82
C GLU A 136 9.56 15.62 -0.30
N ALA A 137 10.65 15.73 -1.07
CA ALA A 137 10.97 14.80 -2.15
C ALA A 137 11.11 13.38 -1.64
N SER A 138 11.72 13.20 -0.48
CA SER A 138 11.94 11.89 0.13
C SER A 138 10.67 11.26 0.71
N ASP A 139 9.82 12.06 1.35
CA ASP A 139 8.51 11.58 1.83
C ASP A 139 7.62 11.17 0.65
N ASN A 140 7.57 11.99 -0.39
CA ASN A 140 6.82 11.66 -1.60
C ASN A 140 7.40 10.47 -2.38
N GLU A 141 8.72 10.27 -2.38
CA GLU A 141 9.34 9.06 -2.93
C GLU A 141 8.83 7.80 -2.23
N GLY A 142 8.81 7.78 -0.89
CA GLY A 142 8.28 6.68 -0.11
C GLY A 142 6.81 6.40 -0.38
N ARG A 143 5.99 7.44 -0.44
CA ARG A 143 4.55 7.33 -0.77
C ARG A 143 4.32 6.85 -2.20
N THR A 144 5.12 7.31 -3.14
CA THR A 144 5.04 6.91 -4.55
C THR A 144 5.41 5.44 -4.73
N ARG A 145 6.43 4.95 -4.02
CA ARG A 145 6.77 3.52 -4.00
C ARG A 145 5.66 2.66 -3.43
N ALA A 146 5.01 3.09 -2.35
CA ALA A 146 3.85 2.42 -1.78
C ALA A 146 2.67 2.41 -2.77
N ALA A 147 2.42 3.53 -3.45
CA ALA A 147 1.39 3.65 -4.48
C ALA A 147 1.66 2.72 -5.67
N LEU A 148 2.92 2.61 -6.12
CA LEU A 148 3.32 1.70 -7.18
C LEU A 148 3.12 0.23 -6.79
N THR A 149 3.51 -0.14 -5.57
CA THR A 149 3.33 -1.50 -5.06
C THR A 149 1.85 -1.87 -4.99
N GLU A 150 0.99 -0.96 -4.52
CA GLU A 150 -0.46 -1.19 -4.50
C GLU A 150 -1.04 -1.28 -5.91
N GLN A 151 -0.60 -0.43 -6.83
CA GLN A 151 -1.03 -0.48 -8.22
C GLN A 151 -0.65 -1.80 -8.89
N ASN A 152 0.56 -2.30 -8.66
CA ASN A 152 0.99 -3.60 -9.16
C ASN A 152 0.18 -4.76 -8.57
N ARG A 153 -0.17 -4.68 -7.29
CA ARG A 153 -1.06 -5.67 -6.65
C ARG A 153 -2.45 -5.68 -7.31
N LEU A 154 -3.01 -4.51 -7.58
CA LEU A 154 -4.30 -4.39 -8.26
C LEU A 154 -4.22 -4.89 -9.70
N ILE A 155 -3.11 -4.67 -10.39
CA ILE A 155 -2.84 -5.21 -11.72
C ILE A 155 -2.81 -6.74 -11.69
N ASP A 156 -2.15 -7.35 -10.72
CA ASP A 156 -2.07 -8.81 -10.56
C ASP A 156 -3.46 -9.41 -10.29
N GLU A 157 -4.28 -8.78 -9.45
CA GLU A 157 -5.67 -9.19 -9.22
C GLU A 157 -6.51 -9.07 -10.50
N GLN A 158 -6.35 -7.97 -11.23
CA GLN A 158 -7.07 -7.75 -12.48
C GLN A 158 -6.65 -8.74 -13.57
N ALA A 159 -5.34 -9.02 -13.68
CA ALA A 159 -4.82 -10.03 -14.60
C ALA A 159 -5.36 -11.43 -14.29
N SER A 160 -5.51 -11.75 -13.01
CA SER A 160 -6.13 -13.01 -12.58
C SER A 160 -7.61 -13.11 -12.99
N ARG A 161 -8.36 -12.00 -12.89
CA ARG A 161 -9.75 -11.94 -13.37
C ARG A 161 -9.84 -12.13 -14.87
N VAL A 162 -8.97 -11.46 -15.64
CA VAL A 162 -8.88 -11.63 -17.09
C VAL A 162 -8.59 -13.07 -17.44
N LYS A 163 -7.62 -13.70 -16.78
CA LYS A 163 -7.28 -15.11 -16.98
C LYS A 163 -8.47 -16.04 -16.70
N SER A 164 -9.17 -15.85 -15.58
CA SER A 164 -10.36 -16.62 -15.23
C SER A 164 -11.47 -16.50 -16.28
N LEU A 165 -11.69 -15.31 -16.84
CA LEU A 165 -12.66 -15.11 -17.91
C LEU A 165 -12.20 -15.79 -19.21
N GLN A 166 -10.93 -15.74 -19.55
CA GLN A 166 -10.38 -16.46 -20.73
C GLN A 166 -10.56 -17.97 -20.59
N GLU A 167 -10.29 -18.53 -19.39
CA GLU A 167 -10.50 -19.95 -19.11
C GLU A 167 -11.98 -20.34 -19.20
N LYS A 168 -12.87 -19.49 -18.69
CA LYS A 168 -14.31 -19.69 -18.76
C LYS A 168 -14.81 -19.68 -20.20
N ILE A 169 -14.33 -18.73 -21.01
CA ILE A 169 -14.64 -18.64 -22.44
C ILE A 169 -14.15 -19.89 -23.18
N ALA A 170 -12.92 -20.31 -22.93
CA ALA A 170 -12.37 -21.54 -23.50
C ALA A 170 -13.21 -22.78 -23.12
N GLY A 171 -13.67 -22.84 -21.86
CA GLY A 171 -14.58 -23.91 -21.40
C GLY A 171 -15.91 -23.91 -22.16
N TYR A 172 -16.56 -22.77 -22.35
CA TYR A 172 -17.78 -22.66 -23.13
C TYR A 172 -17.57 -23.05 -24.60
N GLN A 173 -16.48 -22.61 -25.22
CA GLN A 173 -16.13 -22.97 -26.59
C GLN A 173 -15.89 -24.47 -26.74
N TYR A 174 -15.21 -25.08 -25.76
CA TYR A 174 -14.99 -26.54 -25.77
C TYR A 174 -16.29 -27.31 -25.67
N VAL A 175 -17.21 -26.91 -24.78
CA VAL A 175 -18.51 -27.55 -24.59
C VAL A 175 -19.39 -27.40 -25.83
N LEU A 176 -19.36 -26.26 -26.51
CA LEU A 176 -20.08 -26.05 -27.77
C LEU A 176 -19.53 -26.93 -28.90
N ALA A 177 -18.21 -27.16 -28.93
CA ALA A 177 -17.56 -28.03 -29.91
C ALA A 177 -17.70 -29.54 -29.60
N ASN A 178 -17.92 -29.89 -28.32
CA ASN A 178 -17.98 -31.29 -27.84
C ASN A 178 -19.25 -31.49 -26.97
N PRO A 179 -20.45 -31.54 -27.54
CA PRO A 179 -21.69 -31.76 -26.81
C PRO A 179 -21.63 -33.07 -26.00
N GLY A 180 -22.13 -33.03 -24.75
CA GLY A 180 -22.11 -34.18 -23.84
C GLY A 180 -20.90 -34.26 -22.90
N TRP A 181 -19.91 -33.35 -23.06
CA TRP A 181 -18.78 -33.23 -22.14
C TRP A 181 -19.06 -32.17 -21.08
N THR A 182 -18.47 -32.36 -19.89
CA THR A 182 -18.51 -31.36 -18.82
C THR A 182 -17.31 -30.44 -18.91
N THR A 183 -17.52 -29.16 -18.56
CA THR A 183 -16.40 -28.23 -18.24
C THR A 183 -15.82 -28.56 -16.89
N GLY A 184 -14.66 -27.98 -16.53
CA GLY A 184 -14.10 -28.11 -15.19
C GLY A 184 -15.01 -27.67 -14.05
N ASP A 185 -16.00 -26.81 -14.34
CA ASP A 185 -17.05 -26.36 -13.42
C ASP A 185 -18.26 -27.31 -13.35
N GLY A 186 -18.20 -28.47 -13.98
CA GLY A 186 -19.31 -29.42 -14.04
C GLY A 186 -20.42 -29.04 -15.02
N PHE A 187 -20.20 -28.03 -15.85
CA PHE A 187 -21.18 -27.57 -16.84
C PHE A 187 -21.20 -28.51 -18.03
N MET A 188 -22.39 -28.96 -18.43
CA MET A 188 -22.58 -29.95 -19.51
C MET A 188 -23.70 -29.52 -20.43
N ILE A 189 -23.47 -29.56 -21.74
CA ILE A 189 -24.54 -29.47 -22.74
C ILE A 189 -25.21 -30.81 -22.88
N ASN A 190 -26.46 -30.90 -22.43
CA ASN A 190 -27.38 -32.02 -22.58
C ASN A 190 -28.79 -31.53 -22.84
N HIS A 191 -29.81 -32.42 -22.72
CA HIS A 191 -31.23 -32.01 -22.88
C HIS A 191 -31.70 -30.97 -21.84
N LEU A 192 -30.98 -30.79 -20.73
CA LEU A 192 -31.30 -29.81 -19.68
C LEU A 192 -30.65 -28.47 -19.90
N THR A 193 -29.51 -28.45 -20.59
CA THR A 193 -28.73 -27.24 -20.87
C THR A 193 -28.71 -26.97 -22.38
N SER A 194 -29.43 -25.96 -22.80
CA SER A 194 -29.55 -25.65 -24.23
C SER A 194 -28.28 -24.97 -24.78
N VAL A 195 -27.98 -25.21 -26.05
CA VAL A 195 -26.94 -24.51 -26.80
C VAL A 195 -27.12 -22.99 -26.70
N LYS A 196 -28.36 -22.51 -26.67
CA LYS A 196 -28.69 -21.09 -26.48
C LYS A 196 -28.13 -20.54 -25.17
N THR A 197 -28.32 -21.24 -24.06
CA THR A 197 -27.82 -20.82 -22.73
C THR A 197 -26.30 -20.72 -22.71
N VAL A 198 -25.61 -21.69 -23.32
CA VAL A 198 -24.13 -21.68 -23.41
C VAL A 198 -23.64 -20.55 -24.30
N THR A 199 -24.33 -20.30 -25.43
CA THR A 199 -23.98 -19.22 -26.36
C THR A 199 -24.19 -17.84 -25.72
N GLU A 200 -25.26 -17.65 -24.95
CA GLU A 200 -25.52 -16.44 -24.19
C GLU A 200 -24.46 -16.24 -23.09
N GLY A 201 -24.09 -17.29 -22.35
CA GLY A 201 -23.02 -17.25 -21.37
C GLY A 201 -21.66 -16.91 -21.98
N LEU A 202 -21.35 -17.46 -23.16
CA LEU A 202 -20.15 -17.15 -23.91
C LEU A 202 -20.13 -15.68 -24.36
N ALA A 203 -21.25 -15.16 -24.87
CA ALA A 203 -21.37 -13.76 -25.28
C ALA A 203 -21.17 -12.80 -24.11
N GLN A 204 -21.80 -13.07 -22.96
CA GLN A 204 -21.61 -12.28 -21.74
C GLN A 204 -20.18 -12.33 -21.22
N ALA A 205 -19.56 -13.51 -21.18
CA ALA A 205 -18.17 -13.65 -20.75
C ALA A 205 -17.20 -12.93 -21.68
N THR A 206 -17.45 -12.94 -22.98
CA THR A 206 -16.63 -12.22 -23.97
C THR A 206 -16.73 -10.71 -23.78
N GLU A 207 -17.94 -10.20 -23.54
CA GLU A 207 -18.17 -8.78 -23.26
C GLU A 207 -17.48 -8.35 -21.95
N GLN A 208 -17.62 -9.13 -20.88
CA GLN A 208 -16.92 -8.90 -19.63
C GLN A 208 -15.40 -8.93 -19.81
N LEU A 209 -14.88 -9.87 -20.60
CA LEU A 209 -13.45 -9.94 -20.90
C LEU A 209 -12.94 -8.65 -21.55
N ALA A 210 -13.65 -8.11 -22.51
CA ALA A 210 -13.28 -6.84 -23.14
C ALA A 210 -13.22 -5.68 -22.16
N VAL A 211 -14.19 -5.58 -21.25
CA VAL A 211 -14.23 -4.57 -20.18
C VAL A 211 -13.05 -4.75 -19.21
N GLU A 212 -12.80 -5.98 -18.76
CA GLU A 212 -11.73 -6.25 -17.79
C GLU A 212 -10.34 -6.10 -18.40
N GLN A 213 -10.15 -6.40 -19.66
CA GLN A 213 -8.91 -6.12 -20.41
C GLN A 213 -8.67 -4.61 -20.56
N SER A 214 -9.71 -3.82 -20.83
CA SER A 214 -9.63 -2.36 -20.89
C SER A 214 -9.21 -1.77 -19.52
N ARG A 215 -9.79 -2.28 -18.44
CA ARG A 215 -9.41 -1.89 -17.07
C ARG A 215 -7.95 -2.24 -16.79
N LEU A 216 -7.50 -3.42 -17.17
CA LEU A 216 -6.11 -3.83 -17.00
C LEU A 216 -5.14 -2.89 -17.72
N ALA A 217 -5.46 -2.51 -18.96
CA ALA A 217 -4.66 -1.56 -19.74
C ALA A 217 -4.58 -0.19 -19.05
N GLN A 218 -5.70 0.33 -18.54
CA GLN A 218 -5.73 1.59 -17.79
C GLN A 218 -4.91 1.52 -16.50
N MET A 219 -4.97 0.40 -15.77
CA MET A 219 -4.17 0.19 -14.57
C MET A 219 -2.67 0.13 -14.87
N GLN A 220 -2.27 -0.49 -15.98
CA GLN A 220 -0.88 -0.55 -16.43
C GLN A 220 -0.36 0.85 -16.84
N GLU A 221 -1.17 1.63 -17.52
CA GLU A 221 -0.86 3.03 -17.86
C GLU A 221 -0.69 3.88 -16.60
N LYS A 222 -1.56 3.69 -15.61
CA LYS A 222 -1.44 4.36 -14.30
C LYS A 222 -0.15 3.96 -13.57
N ALA A 223 0.21 2.68 -13.59
CA ALA A 223 1.47 2.21 -13.00
C ALA A 223 2.68 2.85 -13.67
N GLN A 224 2.66 3.02 -14.99
CA GLN A 224 3.72 3.72 -15.71
C GLN A 224 3.83 5.18 -15.27
N SER A 225 2.72 5.89 -15.15
CA SER A 225 2.70 7.27 -14.63
C SER A 225 3.30 7.38 -13.22
N ILE A 226 2.99 6.43 -12.35
CA ILE A 226 3.55 6.38 -10.99
C ILE A 226 5.06 6.12 -11.04
N GLN A 227 5.54 5.23 -11.90
CA GLN A 227 6.97 4.97 -12.09
C GLN A 227 7.72 6.21 -12.59
N ASP A 228 7.14 6.95 -13.53
CA ASP A 228 7.73 8.19 -14.06
C ASP A 228 7.86 9.25 -12.97
N VAL A 229 6.85 9.39 -12.11
CA VAL A 229 6.91 10.29 -10.96
C VAL A 229 7.94 9.83 -9.94
N LEU A 230 8.05 8.53 -9.67
CA LEU A 230 9.06 7.97 -8.79
C LEU A 230 10.47 8.31 -9.29
N ALA A 231 10.75 8.11 -10.57
CA ALA A 231 12.04 8.47 -11.18
C ALA A 231 12.34 9.97 -11.05
N GLY A 232 11.35 10.83 -11.30
CA GLY A 232 11.48 12.27 -11.13
C GLY A 232 11.79 12.70 -9.69
N LEU A 233 11.16 12.06 -8.71
CA LEU A 233 11.42 12.28 -7.28
C LEU A 233 12.82 11.82 -6.86
N GLU A 234 13.27 10.67 -7.36
CA GLU A 234 14.64 10.17 -7.13
C GLU A 234 15.68 11.14 -7.71
N ASP A 235 15.48 11.60 -8.93
CA ASP A 235 16.35 12.58 -9.58
C ASP A 235 16.38 13.90 -8.81
N ARG A 236 15.24 14.39 -8.35
CA ARG A 236 15.16 15.60 -7.52
C ARG A 236 15.92 15.44 -6.21
N ARG A 237 15.74 14.31 -5.53
CA ARG A 237 16.44 14.01 -4.28
C ARG A 237 17.96 13.99 -4.49
N VAL A 238 18.43 13.32 -5.52
CA VAL A 238 19.87 13.26 -5.85
C VAL A 238 20.42 14.63 -6.17
N ALA A 239 19.71 15.45 -6.95
CA ALA A 239 20.11 16.82 -7.28
C ALA A 239 20.24 17.70 -6.03
N LEU A 240 19.29 17.60 -5.09
CA LEU A 240 19.32 18.35 -3.84
C LEU A 240 20.49 17.92 -2.93
N ILE A 241 20.77 16.63 -2.85
CA ILE A 241 21.92 16.11 -2.09
C ILE A 241 23.23 16.63 -2.66
N ARG A 242 23.39 16.64 -3.99
CA ARG A 242 24.57 17.19 -4.67
C ARG A 242 24.72 18.67 -4.42
N GLN A 243 23.63 19.43 -4.45
CA GLN A 243 23.64 20.86 -4.16
C GLN A 243 24.10 21.13 -2.73
N GLN A 244 23.57 20.41 -1.74
CA GLN A 244 24.00 20.55 -0.34
C GLN A 244 25.48 20.22 -0.15
N ALA A 245 25.99 19.16 -0.80
CA ALA A 245 27.40 18.79 -0.74
C ALA A 245 28.29 19.87 -1.35
N ALA A 246 27.86 20.47 -2.46
CA ALA A 246 28.62 21.57 -3.10
C ALA A 246 28.65 22.84 -2.23
N GLU A 247 27.55 23.18 -1.56
CA GLU A 247 27.48 24.30 -0.64
C GLU A 247 28.39 24.11 0.59
N GLN A 248 28.39 22.90 1.16
CA GLN A 248 29.27 22.55 2.27
C GLN A 248 30.76 22.67 1.88
N ASN A 249 31.13 22.17 0.70
CA ASN A 249 32.50 22.28 0.21
C ASN A 249 32.97 23.74 0.02
N LYS A 250 32.06 24.64 -0.38
CA LYS A 250 32.37 26.08 -0.47
C LYS A 250 32.68 26.70 0.89
N VAL A 251 31.92 26.29 1.94
CA VAL A 251 32.14 26.76 3.32
C VAL A 251 33.49 26.32 3.87
N TYR A 252 33.96 25.12 3.52
CA TYR A 252 35.28 24.62 3.95
C TYR A 252 36.45 25.23 3.20
N GLN A 253 36.24 25.89 2.06
CA GLN A 253 37.26 26.52 1.25
C GLN A 253 37.36 28.04 1.47
N SER A 254 36.43 28.64 2.20
CA SER A 254 36.40 30.04 2.61
C SER A 254 36.94 30.24 4.03
#